data_cb324565c063d520fed07ec15d35f353
#
_entry.id   cb324565c063d520fed07ec15d35f353
#
_cell.length_a   1.000
_cell.length_b   1.000
_cell.length_c   1.000
_cell.angle_alpha   90.00
_cell.angle_beta   90.00
_cell.angle_gamma   90.00
#
_symmetry.space_group_name_H-M   'P 1'
#
loop_
_entity.id
_entity.type
_entity.pdbx_description
1 polymer ?
#
loop_
_entity_poly.entity_id
_entity_poly.type
_entity_poly.pdbx_seq_one_letter_code
_entity_poly.pdbx_strand_id
1 'polypeptide(L)'
;MANVYDAMKKSQAQQAARRPPGQPEGEAWAGAAAAGPTQLYRPPLGRCARNVVIPYDPAGRIAEEYRALRDNLCCQFREKKFCLLVTSAEPREGKTVTCLNLAFALAEDRDRRTVVVDCNLRRPQVAALLRTAAAPGVADVLRRAATLADVTWNTMAPNLFAIPAGRAVAYEVGDLLRSPVLDDVVADLRHQFDYVLVDSPPIRVAPDVGFLGRAATQALLVVRLRKTRRPSVSRAIALLHAANIKPLGLALTCR
;
A
#
# COMPACT_ATOMS: atom_id res chain seq x y z
N MET A 1 -46.38 10.12 7.56
CA MET A 1 -45.09 10.00 6.87
C MET A 1 -44.09 9.41 7.85
N ALA A 2 -43.82 8.13 7.78
CA ALA A 2 -42.82 7.50 8.65
C ALA A 2 -41.42 7.95 8.20
N ASN A 3 -40.69 8.55 9.14
CA ASN A 3 -39.42 9.19 8.88
C ASN A 3 -38.33 8.09 8.69
N VAL A 4 -37.52 8.21 7.64
CA VAL A 4 -36.40 7.29 7.32
C VAL A 4 -35.47 7.09 8.52
N TYR A 5 -35.40 8.09 9.41
CA TYR A 5 -34.65 8.05 10.65
C TYR A 5 -35.17 7.00 11.65
N ASP A 6 -36.50 6.83 11.75
CA ASP A 6 -37.11 5.82 12.64
C ASP A 6 -36.94 4.39 12.11
N ALA A 7 -36.87 4.22 10.80
CA ALA A 7 -36.58 2.94 10.17
C ALA A 7 -35.12 2.51 10.39
N MET A 8 -34.17 3.44 10.32
CA MET A 8 -32.76 3.19 10.63
C MET A 8 -32.54 2.83 12.11
N LYS A 9 -33.22 3.54 13.03
CA LYS A 9 -33.13 3.24 14.48
C LYS A 9 -33.71 1.87 14.83
N LYS A 10 -34.81 1.45 14.20
CA LYS A 10 -35.38 0.11 14.34
C LYS A 10 -34.45 -0.98 13.78
N SER A 11 -33.80 -0.74 12.65
CA SER A 11 -32.82 -1.66 12.07
C SER A 11 -31.60 -1.86 12.95
N GLN A 12 -31.06 -0.79 13.54
CA GLN A 12 -29.93 -0.86 14.48
C GLN A 12 -30.30 -1.60 15.78
N ALA A 13 -31.50 -1.37 16.32
CA ALA A 13 -31.98 -2.08 17.51
C ALA A 13 -32.20 -3.59 17.27
N GLN A 14 -32.66 -3.98 16.06
CA GLN A 14 -32.81 -5.37 15.67
C GLN A 14 -31.47 -6.08 15.39
N GLN A 15 -30.44 -5.36 14.94
CA GLN A 15 -29.10 -5.93 14.80
C GLN A 15 -28.41 -6.13 16.15
N ALA A 16 -28.63 -5.25 17.12
CA ALA A 16 -28.11 -5.40 18.48
C ALA A 16 -28.74 -6.62 19.22
N ALA A 17 -30.01 -6.93 18.94
CA ALA A 17 -30.71 -8.06 19.54
C ALA A 17 -30.37 -9.45 18.95
N ARG A 18 -29.58 -9.52 17.88
CA ARG A 18 -29.18 -10.78 17.20
C ARG A 18 -27.73 -11.22 17.52
N ARG A 19 -27.09 -10.62 18.50
CA ARG A 19 -25.77 -11.07 18.96
C ARG A 19 -25.90 -12.36 19.78
N PRO A 20 -25.19 -13.44 19.43
CA PRO A 20 -25.09 -14.62 20.30
C PRO A 20 -24.37 -14.23 21.61
N PRO A 21 -24.79 -14.78 22.77
CA PRO A 21 -24.12 -14.52 24.04
C PRO A 21 -22.75 -15.19 24.05
N GLY A 22 -21.67 -14.39 24.27
CA GLY A 22 -20.33 -14.93 24.46
C GLY A 22 -19.20 -14.27 23.68
N GLN A 23 -19.42 -13.14 23.00
CA GLN A 23 -18.29 -12.35 22.51
C GLN A 23 -17.89 -11.33 23.58
N PRO A 24 -16.60 -11.30 24.01
CA PRO A 24 -16.11 -10.28 24.92
C PRO A 24 -16.28 -8.89 24.26
N GLU A 25 -16.77 -7.95 25.06
CA GLU A 25 -16.80 -6.53 24.72
C GLU A 25 -15.39 -6.09 24.35
N GLY A 26 -15.31 -5.31 23.26
CA GLY A 26 -14.10 -4.86 22.63
C GLY A 26 -12.95 -4.58 23.59
N GLU A 27 -12.09 -5.54 23.76
CA GLU A 27 -10.73 -5.22 24.12
C GLU A 27 -10.19 -4.33 23.00
N ALA A 28 -10.07 -3.03 23.33
CA ALA A 28 -9.23 -2.15 22.58
C ALA A 28 -7.94 -2.93 22.31
N TRP A 29 -7.54 -3.05 21.04
CA TRP A 29 -6.25 -3.54 20.63
C TRP A 29 -5.22 -2.82 21.52
N ALA A 30 -4.84 -3.43 22.65
CA ALA A 30 -3.74 -2.99 23.47
C ALA A 30 -2.53 -3.19 22.59
N GLY A 31 -2.14 -2.12 21.90
CA GLY A 31 -0.94 -2.07 21.10
C GLY A 31 0.16 -2.67 21.93
N ALA A 32 0.77 -3.73 21.42
CA ALA A 32 1.99 -4.27 21.99
C ALA A 32 3.00 -3.12 22.00
N ALA A 33 3.06 -2.45 23.15
CA ALA A 33 4.03 -1.40 23.41
C ALA A 33 5.41 -2.00 23.16
N ALA A 34 6.13 -1.41 22.20
CA ALA A 34 7.59 -1.40 22.10
C ALA A 34 8.30 -2.74 22.34
N ALA A 35 7.85 -3.84 21.76
CA ALA A 35 8.73 -4.92 21.39
C ALA A 35 9.33 -4.54 20.03
N GLY A 36 10.62 -4.23 20.00
CA GLY A 36 11.34 -4.07 18.72
C GLY A 36 11.06 -5.27 17.83
N PRO A 37 11.15 -5.13 16.50
CA PRO A 37 10.65 -6.10 15.54
C PRO A 37 11.22 -7.49 15.83
N THR A 38 10.39 -8.33 16.44
CA THR A 38 10.74 -9.69 16.80
C THR A 38 10.80 -10.50 15.52
N GLN A 39 11.98 -10.99 15.20
CA GLN A 39 12.31 -11.92 14.10
C GLN A 39 11.70 -11.55 12.74
N LEU A 40 12.21 -10.49 12.16
CA LEU A 40 12.04 -10.20 10.75
C LEU A 40 12.65 -11.36 9.95
N TYR A 41 11.84 -12.05 9.16
CA TYR A 41 12.32 -13.04 8.21
C TYR A 41 13.43 -12.39 7.36
N ARG A 42 14.65 -12.93 7.44
CA ARG A 42 15.71 -12.57 6.51
C ARG A 42 15.50 -13.41 5.26
N PRO A 43 15.01 -12.85 4.16
CA PRO A 43 15.07 -13.58 2.91
C PRO A 43 16.53 -13.93 2.65
N PRO A 44 16.84 -15.12 2.10
CA PRO A 44 18.18 -15.38 1.59
C PRO A 44 18.52 -14.21 0.67
N LEU A 45 19.75 -13.70 0.73
CA LEU A 45 20.28 -12.57 -0.05
C LEU A 45 20.10 -12.80 -1.56
N GLY A 46 18.86 -12.95 -2.00
CA GLY A 46 18.45 -13.18 -3.36
C GLY A 46 18.38 -11.83 -4.07
N ARG A 47 19.10 -11.71 -5.17
CA ARG A 47 19.07 -10.55 -6.03
C ARG A 47 17.61 -10.28 -6.44
N CYS A 48 17.08 -9.05 -6.23
CA CYS A 48 15.80 -8.61 -6.78
C CYS A 48 15.69 -8.87 -8.29
N ALA A 49 14.51 -8.75 -8.85
CA ALA A 49 14.36 -8.76 -10.30
C ALA A 49 15.13 -7.58 -10.93
N ARG A 50 15.74 -7.77 -12.10
CA ARG A 50 16.63 -6.78 -12.74
C ARG A 50 15.98 -5.43 -13.06
N ASN A 51 14.67 -5.36 -13.11
CA ASN A 51 13.92 -4.12 -13.30
C ASN A 51 13.76 -3.29 -12.01
N VAL A 52 14.13 -3.84 -10.84
CA VAL A 52 14.42 -3.07 -9.63
C VAL A 52 15.89 -2.69 -9.71
N VAL A 53 16.18 -1.50 -10.24
CA VAL A 53 17.49 -1.13 -10.77
C VAL A 53 18.47 -0.67 -9.70
N ILE A 54 18.00 0.10 -8.71
CA ILE A 54 18.88 0.75 -7.71
C ILE A 54 19.84 -0.22 -7.00
N PRO A 55 19.43 -1.43 -6.59
CA PRO A 55 20.36 -2.36 -5.96
C PRO A 55 21.47 -2.89 -6.86
N TYR A 56 21.33 -2.79 -8.18
CA TYR A 56 22.29 -3.33 -9.16
C TYR A 56 23.17 -2.27 -9.81
N ASP A 57 22.60 -1.09 -10.03
CA ASP A 57 23.25 0.03 -10.70
C ASP A 57 22.92 1.34 -9.96
N PRO A 58 23.46 1.50 -8.73
CA PRO A 58 23.13 2.65 -7.91
C PRO A 58 23.68 3.97 -8.47
N ALA A 59 24.71 3.93 -9.32
CA ALA A 59 25.27 5.12 -9.98
C ALA A 59 24.69 5.35 -11.39
N GLY A 60 23.78 4.49 -11.84
CA GLY A 60 23.23 4.57 -13.17
C GLY A 60 22.18 5.67 -13.32
N ARG A 61 21.97 6.10 -14.57
CA ARG A 61 21.01 7.16 -14.90
C ARG A 61 19.61 6.89 -14.37
N ILE A 62 19.15 5.65 -14.40
CA ILE A 62 17.80 5.30 -13.91
C ILE A 62 17.71 5.49 -12.40
N ALA A 63 18.77 5.16 -11.65
CA ALA A 63 18.80 5.40 -10.21
C ALA A 63 18.70 6.90 -9.89
N GLU A 64 19.42 7.74 -10.65
CA GLU A 64 19.34 9.20 -10.52
C GLU A 64 17.92 9.74 -10.80
N GLU A 65 17.23 9.20 -11.80
CA GLU A 65 15.83 9.59 -12.10
C GLU A 65 14.90 9.26 -10.90
N TYR A 66 15.11 8.13 -10.21
CA TYR A 66 14.35 7.80 -8.99
C TYR A 66 14.74 8.65 -7.78
N ARG A 67 16.02 9.05 -7.65
CA ARG A 67 16.45 10.02 -6.62
C ARG A 67 15.80 11.38 -6.85
N ALA A 68 15.78 11.87 -8.07
CA ALA A 68 15.08 13.10 -8.42
C ALA A 68 13.58 13.02 -8.10
N LEU A 69 12.94 11.88 -8.38
CA LEU A 69 11.55 11.65 -8.00
C LEU A 69 11.36 11.66 -6.48
N ARG A 70 12.23 10.98 -5.72
CA ARG A 70 12.27 11.02 -4.25
C ARG A 70 12.36 12.45 -3.73
N ASP A 71 13.33 13.22 -4.22
CA ASP A 71 13.59 14.56 -3.74
C ASP A 71 12.41 15.49 -4.02
N ASN A 72 11.81 15.40 -5.21
CA ASN A 72 10.58 16.13 -5.56
C ASN A 72 9.40 15.76 -4.64
N LEU A 73 9.25 14.49 -4.27
CA LEU A 73 8.21 14.06 -3.34
C LEU A 73 8.51 14.58 -1.93
N CYS A 74 9.73 14.38 -1.42
CA CYS A 74 10.11 14.82 -0.08
C CYS A 74 9.93 16.33 0.12
N CYS A 75 10.16 17.14 -0.92
CA CYS A 75 9.91 18.59 -0.87
C CYS A 75 8.43 18.97 -0.71
N GLN A 76 7.49 18.08 -1.10
CA GLN A 76 6.06 18.34 -0.98
C GLN A 76 5.50 18.04 0.42
N PHE A 77 6.24 17.29 1.24
CA PHE A 77 5.81 16.88 2.58
C PHE A 77 6.58 17.64 3.66
N ARG A 78 5.87 18.48 4.42
CA ARG A 78 6.48 19.32 5.48
C ARG A 78 7.15 18.50 6.60
N GLU A 79 6.51 17.40 7.00
CA GLU A 79 6.97 16.55 8.11
C GLU A 79 8.03 15.53 7.70
N LYS A 80 8.43 15.52 6.43
CA LYS A 80 9.32 14.50 5.86
C LYS A 80 8.89 13.05 6.18
N LYS A 81 7.58 12.86 6.43
CA LYS A 81 6.91 11.56 6.60
C LYS A 81 5.70 11.53 5.70
N PHE A 82 5.44 10.41 5.04
CA PHE A 82 4.26 10.30 4.19
C PHE A 82 3.78 8.86 3.98
N CYS A 83 2.50 8.73 3.67
CA CYS A 83 1.90 7.53 3.11
C CYS A 83 1.43 7.85 1.70
N LEU A 84 2.00 7.18 0.70
CA LEU A 84 1.80 7.45 -0.71
C LEU A 84 1.23 6.24 -1.43
N LEU A 85 0.08 6.42 -2.07
CA LEU A 85 -0.47 5.43 -2.98
C LEU A 85 0.24 5.49 -4.33
N VAL A 86 0.77 4.37 -4.80
CA VAL A 86 1.34 4.24 -6.14
C VAL A 86 0.36 3.45 -7.00
N THR A 87 -0.24 4.12 -7.97
CA THR A 87 -1.24 3.54 -8.87
C THR A 87 -0.92 3.84 -10.34
N SER A 88 -1.72 3.34 -11.26
CA SER A 88 -1.59 3.63 -12.68
C SER A 88 -2.96 3.74 -13.35
N ALA A 89 -3.01 4.34 -14.54
CA ALA A 89 -4.23 4.43 -15.33
C ALA A 89 -4.62 3.05 -15.90
N GLU A 90 -3.64 2.30 -16.39
CA GLU A 90 -3.82 1.03 -17.10
C GLU A 90 -2.92 -0.07 -16.49
N PRO A 91 -3.23 -1.35 -16.75
CA PRO A 91 -2.34 -2.45 -16.37
C PRO A 91 -0.99 -2.38 -17.10
N ARG A 92 0.06 -2.91 -16.45
CA ARG A 92 1.42 -3.04 -17.02
C ARG A 92 2.09 -1.69 -17.36
N GLU A 93 1.80 -0.64 -16.60
CA GLU A 93 2.48 0.67 -16.72
C GLU A 93 3.73 0.79 -15.85
N GLY A 94 4.09 -0.25 -15.10
CA GLY A 94 5.31 -0.27 -14.29
C GLY A 94 5.14 0.23 -12.85
N LYS A 95 3.90 0.41 -12.35
CA LYS A 95 3.63 0.95 -11.00
C LYS A 95 4.40 0.25 -9.87
N THR A 96 4.35 -1.11 -9.81
CA THR A 96 5.05 -1.88 -8.77
C THR A 96 6.58 -1.74 -8.87
N VAL A 97 7.11 -1.71 -10.10
CA VAL A 97 8.54 -1.46 -10.34
C VAL A 97 8.93 -0.06 -9.91
N THR A 98 8.10 0.94 -10.23
CA THR A 98 8.30 2.34 -9.80
C THR A 98 8.22 2.44 -8.28
N CYS A 99 7.24 1.78 -7.65
CA CYS A 99 7.07 1.75 -6.20
C CYS A 99 8.33 1.19 -5.51
N LEU A 100 8.85 0.07 -5.98
CA LEU A 100 10.05 -0.56 -5.40
C LEU A 100 11.32 0.27 -5.62
N ASN A 101 11.56 0.79 -6.83
CA ASN A 101 12.74 1.64 -7.05
C ASN A 101 12.66 2.94 -6.23
N LEU A 102 11.49 3.57 -6.14
CA LEU A 102 11.29 4.72 -5.25
C LEU A 102 11.56 4.35 -3.78
N ALA A 103 11.12 3.17 -3.34
CA ALA A 103 11.39 2.69 -1.98
C ALA A 103 12.89 2.50 -1.71
N PHE A 104 13.63 1.95 -2.67
CA PHE A 104 15.08 1.85 -2.56
C PHE A 104 15.75 3.23 -2.54
N ALA A 105 15.28 4.18 -3.36
CA ALA A 105 15.78 5.55 -3.33
C ALA A 105 15.51 6.25 -1.99
N LEU A 106 14.33 6.04 -1.40
CA LEU A 106 13.98 6.57 -0.07
C LEU A 106 14.84 5.93 1.04
N ALA A 107 15.15 4.66 0.92
CA ALA A 107 15.95 3.92 1.88
C ALA A 107 17.46 4.26 1.83
N GLU A 108 17.92 5.08 0.90
CA GLU A 108 19.26 5.66 0.95
C GLU A 108 19.43 6.64 2.13
N ASP A 109 18.34 7.23 2.62
CA ASP A 109 18.30 7.95 3.90
C ASP A 109 18.26 6.95 5.06
N ARG A 110 19.42 6.73 5.69
CA ARG A 110 19.60 5.70 6.73
C ARG A 110 18.89 6.02 8.04
N ASP A 111 18.54 7.27 8.26
CA ASP A 111 17.84 7.73 9.47
C ASP A 111 16.32 7.55 9.37
N ARG A 112 15.83 7.11 8.21
CA ARG A 112 14.42 6.94 7.90
C ARG A 112 14.08 5.49 7.58
N ARG A 113 12.93 5.05 8.08
CA ARG A 113 12.40 3.70 7.81
C ARG A 113 11.36 3.76 6.71
N THR A 114 11.53 2.92 5.70
CA THR A 114 10.65 2.82 4.55
C THR A 114 9.95 1.46 4.53
N VAL A 115 8.66 1.42 4.21
CA VAL A 115 7.93 0.17 3.97
C VAL A 115 7.15 0.22 2.65
N VAL A 116 7.19 -0.87 1.91
CA VAL A 116 6.32 -1.10 0.74
C VAL A 116 5.26 -2.12 1.12
N VAL A 117 3.99 -1.79 0.89
CA VAL A 117 2.84 -2.67 1.14
C VAL A 117 2.19 -3.03 -0.18
N ASP A 118 2.11 -4.33 -0.50
CA ASP A 118 1.43 -4.80 -1.71
C ASP A 118 -0.08 -4.92 -1.46
N CYS A 119 -0.82 -3.86 -1.75
CA CYS A 119 -2.28 -3.84 -1.71
C CYS A 119 -2.91 -4.20 -3.07
N ASN A 120 -2.14 -4.64 -4.04
CA ASN A 120 -2.65 -5.20 -5.29
C ASN A 120 -3.01 -6.68 -5.13
N LEU A 121 -3.93 -6.97 -4.21
CA LEU A 121 -4.31 -8.33 -3.82
C LEU A 121 -4.78 -9.21 -4.99
N ARG A 122 -5.27 -8.60 -6.08
CA ARG A 122 -5.72 -9.34 -7.28
C ARG A 122 -4.57 -9.83 -8.15
N ARG A 123 -3.45 -9.10 -8.18
CA ARG A 123 -2.25 -9.40 -9.00
C ARG A 123 -0.99 -8.93 -8.28
N PRO A 124 -0.65 -9.55 -7.15
CA PRO A 124 0.49 -9.14 -6.35
C PRO A 124 1.80 -9.36 -7.10
N GLN A 125 2.75 -8.44 -6.96
CA GLN A 125 4.03 -8.51 -7.65
C GLN A 125 5.23 -8.15 -6.75
N VAL A 126 5.03 -7.53 -5.59
CA VAL A 126 6.13 -7.09 -4.73
C VAL A 126 7.00 -8.27 -4.31
N ALA A 127 6.40 -9.35 -3.81
CA ALA A 127 7.15 -10.54 -3.40
C ALA A 127 7.93 -11.17 -4.55
N ALA A 128 7.32 -11.29 -5.73
CA ALA A 128 7.98 -11.84 -6.92
C ALA A 128 9.17 -11.00 -7.38
N LEU A 129 9.04 -9.66 -7.36
CA LEU A 129 10.10 -8.73 -7.74
C LEU A 129 11.24 -8.70 -6.71
N LEU A 130 10.93 -8.82 -5.43
CA LEU A 130 11.92 -8.93 -4.36
C LEU A 130 12.47 -10.36 -4.19
N ARG A 131 11.91 -11.34 -4.90
CA ARG A 131 12.24 -12.77 -4.79
C ARG A 131 12.09 -13.31 -3.37
N THR A 132 11.02 -12.92 -2.72
CA THR A 132 10.67 -13.34 -1.36
C THR A 132 9.42 -14.23 -1.38
N ALA A 133 9.06 -14.83 -0.24
CA ALA A 133 7.81 -15.57 -0.15
C ALA A 133 6.61 -14.62 -0.28
N ALA A 134 5.51 -15.09 -0.86
CA ALA A 134 4.33 -14.28 -1.13
C ALA A 134 3.33 -14.25 0.03
N ALA A 135 3.52 -15.08 1.04
CA ALA A 135 2.63 -15.23 2.20
C ALA A 135 3.43 -15.67 3.44
N PRO A 136 2.98 -15.31 4.66
CA PRO A 136 1.80 -14.47 4.91
C PRO A 136 1.99 -13.02 4.45
N GLY A 137 0.91 -12.23 4.37
CA GLY A 137 0.95 -10.86 3.90
C GLY A 137 -0.24 -10.02 4.39
N VAL A 138 -0.43 -8.85 3.78
CA VAL A 138 -1.44 -7.89 4.21
C VAL A 138 -2.86 -8.48 4.24
N ALA A 139 -3.21 -9.39 3.32
CA ALA A 139 -4.51 -10.07 3.32
C ALA A 139 -4.74 -10.88 4.61
N ASP A 140 -3.67 -11.47 5.16
CA ASP A 140 -3.75 -12.25 6.39
C ASP A 140 -3.93 -11.33 7.62
N VAL A 141 -3.31 -10.15 7.61
CA VAL A 141 -3.54 -9.12 8.63
C VAL A 141 -4.97 -8.59 8.56
N LEU A 142 -5.48 -8.31 7.36
CA LEU A 142 -6.86 -7.83 7.17
C LEU A 142 -7.90 -8.85 7.62
N ARG A 143 -7.59 -10.15 7.58
CA ARG A 143 -8.42 -11.22 8.16
C ARG A 143 -8.22 -11.40 9.68
N ARG A 144 -7.28 -10.67 10.28
CA ARG A 144 -6.84 -10.87 11.67
C ARG A 144 -6.23 -12.26 11.93
N ALA A 145 -5.69 -12.91 10.91
CA ALA A 145 -5.00 -14.21 10.98
C ALA A 145 -3.48 -14.06 11.21
N ALA A 146 -2.94 -12.85 11.06
CA ALA A 146 -1.54 -12.53 11.33
C ALA A 146 -1.43 -11.08 11.84
N THR A 147 -0.33 -10.78 12.54
CA THR A 147 0.02 -9.41 12.95
C THR A 147 0.89 -8.74 11.88
N LEU A 148 1.04 -7.40 11.95
CA LEU A 148 1.97 -6.68 11.08
C LEU A 148 3.42 -7.18 11.25
N ALA A 149 3.82 -7.57 12.45
CA ALA A 149 5.15 -8.11 12.71
C ALA A 149 5.40 -9.44 11.97
N ASP A 150 4.38 -10.29 11.86
CA ASP A 150 4.49 -11.59 11.20
C ASP A 150 4.66 -11.48 9.68
N VAL A 151 4.21 -10.37 9.09
CA VAL A 151 4.17 -10.16 7.64
C VAL A 151 5.17 -9.11 7.14
N THR A 152 5.85 -8.41 8.05
CA THR A 152 6.83 -7.38 7.69
C THR A 152 8.20 -8.01 7.49
N TRP A 153 8.73 -7.92 6.29
CA TRP A 153 9.97 -8.58 5.89
C TRP A 153 11.07 -7.56 5.64
N ASN A 154 12.28 -7.90 6.07
CA ASN A 154 13.48 -7.17 5.68
C ASN A 154 13.76 -7.35 4.19
N THR A 155 14.28 -6.32 3.56
CA THR A 155 14.83 -6.40 2.21
C THR A 155 16.36 -6.42 2.27
N MET A 156 17.01 -6.32 1.12
CA MET A 156 18.47 -6.18 1.06
C MET A 156 18.98 -4.80 1.54
N ALA A 157 18.11 -3.78 1.62
CA ALA A 157 18.43 -2.50 2.23
C ALA A 157 18.02 -2.51 3.72
N PRO A 158 18.91 -2.14 4.66
CA PRO A 158 18.68 -2.33 6.10
C PRO A 158 17.44 -1.64 6.66
N ASN A 159 17.04 -0.50 6.09
CA ASN A 159 15.92 0.32 6.52
C ASN A 159 14.72 0.28 5.56
N LEU A 160 14.75 -0.64 4.58
CA LEU A 160 13.64 -0.91 3.68
C LEU A 160 12.97 -2.23 4.05
N PHE A 161 11.67 -2.16 4.28
CA PHE A 161 10.82 -3.28 4.63
C PHE A 161 9.77 -3.51 3.55
N ALA A 162 9.25 -4.72 3.46
CA ALA A 162 8.19 -5.07 2.53
C ALA A 162 7.14 -5.94 3.21
N ILE A 163 5.87 -5.65 2.91
CA ILE A 163 4.73 -6.46 3.31
C ILE A 163 4.11 -6.99 2.02
N PRO A 164 4.22 -8.30 1.75
CA PRO A 164 3.61 -8.90 0.57
C PRO A 164 2.09 -8.90 0.68
N ALA A 165 1.41 -9.15 -0.43
CA ALA A 165 -0.05 -9.19 -0.46
C ALA A 165 -0.67 -10.31 0.39
N GLY A 166 0.05 -11.42 0.56
CA GLY A 166 -0.53 -12.64 1.09
C GLY A 166 -1.36 -13.36 0.02
N ARG A 167 -2.13 -14.37 0.44
CA ARG A 167 -3.05 -15.09 -0.43
C ARG A 167 -4.47 -14.53 -0.27
N ALA A 168 -5.08 -14.06 -1.35
CA ALA A 168 -6.45 -13.61 -1.37
C ALA A 168 -7.18 -14.21 -2.58
N VAL A 169 -8.41 -14.64 -2.39
CA VAL A 169 -9.26 -15.06 -3.49
C VAL A 169 -10.01 -13.86 -4.07
N ALA A 170 -10.26 -13.88 -5.36
CA ALA A 170 -10.73 -12.69 -6.09
C ALA A 170 -12.04 -12.08 -5.55
N TYR A 171 -12.94 -12.91 -5.03
CA TYR A 171 -14.23 -12.45 -4.51
C TYR A 171 -14.14 -11.77 -3.13
N GLU A 172 -13.14 -12.08 -2.31
CA GLU A 172 -12.98 -11.49 -0.98
C GLU A 172 -12.19 -10.17 -0.97
N VAL A 173 -11.44 -9.87 -2.04
CA VAL A 173 -10.54 -8.69 -2.09
C VAL A 173 -11.28 -7.39 -1.75
N GLY A 174 -12.49 -7.21 -2.30
CA GLY A 174 -13.29 -6.03 -2.02
C GLY A 174 -13.67 -5.90 -0.55
N ASP A 175 -14.00 -7.00 0.10
CA ASP A 175 -14.41 -7.02 1.51
C ASP A 175 -13.21 -6.80 2.43
N LEU A 176 -12.07 -7.39 2.12
CA LEU A 176 -10.82 -7.17 2.86
C LEU A 176 -10.41 -5.69 2.83
N LEU A 177 -10.37 -5.07 1.64
CA LEU A 177 -9.98 -3.66 1.50
C LEU A 177 -11.04 -2.67 2.01
N ARG A 178 -12.29 -3.10 2.14
CA ARG A 178 -13.38 -2.31 2.72
C ARG A 178 -13.40 -2.38 4.24
N SER A 179 -12.77 -3.39 4.83
CA SER A 179 -12.71 -3.60 6.27
C SER A 179 -12.11 -2.38 6.98
N PRO A 180 -12.63 -1.98 8.16
CA PRO A 180 -12.03 -0.95 8.99
C PRO A 180 -10.63 -1.33 9.50
N VAL A 181 -10.28 -2.62 9.50
CA VAL A 181 -8.93 -3.10 9.85
C VAL A 181 -7.85 -2.49 8.96
N LEU A 182 -8.18 -2.12 7.72
CA LEU A 182 -7.24 -1.44 6.83
C LEU A 182 -6.80 -0.08 7.39
N ASP A 183 -7.72 0.65 8.01
CA ASP A 183 -7.44 1.97 8.59
C ASP A 183 -6.49 1.82 9.80
N ASP A 184 -6.71 0.80 10.65
CA ASP A 184 -5.85 0.46 11.79
C ASP A 184 -4.44 0.06 11.31
N VAL A 185 -4.36 -0.82 10.31
CA VAL A 185 -3.09 -1.26 9.70
C VAL A 185 -2.28 -0.07 9.17
N VAL A 186 -2.92 0.86 8.48
CA VAL A 186 -2.21 2.03 7.96
C VAL A 186 -1.79 3.01 9.05
N ALA A 187 -2.61 3.19 10.08
CA ALA A 187 -2.24 3.98 11.24
C ALA A 187 -0.98 3.41 11.91
N ASP A 188 -0.94 2.10 12.16
CA ASP A 188 0.20 1.41 12.74
C ASP A 188 1.46 1.53 11.86
N LEU A 189 1.32 1.40 10.54
CA LEU A 189 2.43 1.58 9.61
C LEU A 189 2.99 3.01 9.64
N ARG A 190 2.12 4.02 9.73
CA ARG A 190 2.54 5.43 9.84
C ARG A 190 3.25 5.74 11.16
N HIS A 191 2.94 5.00 12.22
CA HIS A 191 3.65 5.12 13.48
C HIS A 191 5.04 4.47 13.43
N GLN A 192 5.18 3.35 12.74
CA GLN A 192 6.41 2.57 12.70
C GLN A 192 7.40 3.01 11.62
N PHE A 193 6.92 3.62 10.54
CA PHE A 193 7.70 3.98 9.35
C PHE A 193 7.57 5.47 9.00
N ASP A 194 8.64 6.04 8.48
CA ASP A 194 8.63 7.42 7.97
C ASP A 194 8.02 7.49 6.57
N TYR A 195 8.30 6.49 5.74
CA TYR A 195 7.79 6.40 4.39
C TYR A 195 7.00 5.11 4.19
N VAL A 196 5.71 5.24 3.92
CA VAL A 196 4.80 4.13 3.61
C VAL A 196 4.40 4.24 2.14
N LEU A 197 4.81 3.28 1.33
CA LEU A 197 4.42 3.17 -0.07
C LEU A 197 3.41 2.05 -0.26
N VAL A 198 2.23 2.39 -0.77
CA VAL A 198 1.15 1.43 -1.00
C VAL A 198 1.07 1.13 -2.50
N ASP A 199 1.56 -0.05 -2.93
CA ASP A 199 1.37 -0.53 -4.30
C ASP A 199 -0.08 -0.98 -4.49
N SER A 200 -0.76 -0.44 -5.48
CA SER A 200 -2.19 -0.67 -5.71
C SER A 200 -2.49 -1.20 -7.11
N PRO A 201 -3.67 -1.76 -7.37
CA PRO A 201 -4.10 -2.04 -8.74
C PRO A 201 -4.27 -0.76 -9.57
N PRO A 202 -4.39 -0.86 -10.91
CA PRO A 202 -4.70 0.30 -11.76
C PRO A 202 -6.08 0.87 -11.42
N ILE A 203 -6.18 2.19 -11.21
CA ILE A 203 -7.41 2.82 -10.72
C ILE A 203 -8.61 2.67 -11.66
N ARG A 204 -8.38 2.57 -12.96
CA ARG A 204 -9.47 2.39 -13.94
C ARG A 204 -10.02 0.97 -14.00
N VAL A 205 -9.29 -0.01 -13.48
CA VAL A 205 -9.64 -1.43 -13.59
C VAL A 205 -10.22 -1.96 -12.29
N ALA A 206 -9.80 -1.41 -11.15
CA ALA A 206 -10.20 -1.91 -9.86
C ALA A 206 -10.82 -0.78 -9.00
N PRO A 207 -12.11 -0.86 -8.66
CA PRO A 207 -12.75 0.08 -7.74
C PRO A 207 -12.12 0.01 -6.33
N ASP A 208 -11.39 -1.06 -6.04
CA ASP A 208 -10.71 -1.30 -4.77
C ASP A 208 -9.73 -0.17 -4.38
N VAL A 209 -9.17 0.55 -5.38
CA VAL A 209 -8.29 1.71 -5.15
C VAL A 209 -8.99 2.81 -4.35
N GLY A 210 -10.31 2.98 -4.53
CA GLY A 210 -11.11 3.94 -3.76
C GLY A 210 -11.08 3.65 -2.26
N PHE A 211 -11.01 2.38 -1.85
CA PHE A 211 -10.90 2.02 -0.43
C PHE A 211 -9.52 2.34 0.14
N LEU A 212 -8.47 2.21 -0.70
CA LEU A 212 -7.11 2.59 -0.32
C LEU A 212 -6.94 4.11 -0.14
N GLY A 213 -7.86 4.93 -0.66
CA GLY A 213 -7.89 6.38 -0.45
C GLY A 213 -8.07 6.79 1.01
N ARG A 214 -8.69 5.93 1.83
CA ARG A 214 -8.75 6.15 3.29
C ARG A 214 -7.38 5.97 3.93
N ALA A 215 -6.62 5.05 3.39
CA ALA A 215 -5.28 4.71 3.85
C ALA A 215 -4.23 5.74 3.40
N ALA A 216 -4.32 6.21 2.14
CA ALA A 216 -3.37 7.14 1.56
C ALA A 216 -4.13 8.23 0.78
N THR A 217 -4.18 9.43 1.33
CA THR A 217 -4.90 10.57 0.75
C THR A 217 -4.18 11.22 -0.44
N GLN A 218 -2.99 10.73 -0.78
CA GLN A 218 -2.14 11.25 -1.85
C GLN A 218 -1.62 10.13 -2.73
N ALA A 219 -1.53 10.37 -4.05
CA ALA A 219 -1.12 9.36 -5.00
C ALA A 219 -0.06 9.85 -6.00
N LEU A 220 0.84 8.94 -6.36
CA LEU A 220 1.69 9.03 -7.54
C LEU A 220 1.03 8.21 -8.66
N LEU A 221 0.71 8.86 -9.77
CA LEU A 221 0.12 8.19 -10.93
C LEU A 221 1.22 7.80 -11.92
N VAL A 222 1.44 6.50 -12.07
CA VAL A 222 2.41 5.96 -13.04
C VAL A 222 1.75 5.86 -14.41
N VAL A 223 2.40 6.39 -15.42
CA VAL A 223 1.90 6.47 -16.80
C VAL A 223 2.96 5.99 -17.76
N ARG A 224 2.61 5.07 -18.67
CA ARG A 224 3.53 4.57 -19.69
C ARG A 224 3.51 5.45 -20.92
N LEU A 225 4.66 6.10 -21.20
CA LEU A 225 4.86 6.93 -22.38
C LEU A 225 4.61 6.13 -23.67
N ARG A 226 4.05 6.80 -24.68
CA ARG A 226 3.74 6.26 -26.02
C ARG A 226 2.74 5.09 -26.02
N LYS A 227 2.21 4.67 -24.84
CA LYS A 227 1.22 3.60 -24.72
C LYS A 227 -0.09 4.10 -24.14
N THR A 228 -0.03 4.84 -23.03
CA THR A 228 -1.22 5.33 -22.34
C THR A 228 -1.77 6.56 -23.04
N ARG A 229 -3.04 6.50 -23.41
CA ARG A 229 -3.71 7.61 -24.08
C ARG A 229 -4.05 8.72 -23.09
N ARG A 230 -3.98 9.99 -23.49
CA ARG A 230 -4.33 11.14 -22.65
C ARG A 230 -5.71 11.02 -21.99
N PRO A 231 -6.80 10.60 -22.70
CA PRO A 231 -8.10 10.42 -22.03
C PRO A 231 -8.08 9.41 -20.89
N SER A 232 -7.24 8.35 -20.98
CA SER A 232 -7.08 7.39 -19.89
C SER A 232 -6.45 8.02 -18.65
N VAL A 233 -5.45 8.88 -18.83
CA VAL A 233 -4.80 9.63 -17.75
C VAL A 233 -5.78 10.61 -17.12
N SER A 234 -6.50 11.41 -17.92
CA SER A 234 -7.49 12.36 -17.41
C SER A 234 -8.59 11.65 -16.60
N ARG A 235 -9.07 10.50 -17.08
CA ARG A 235 -10.06 9.71 -16.36
C ARG A 235 -9.50 9.11 -15.07
N ALA A 236 -8.23 8.67 -15.05
CA ALA A 236 -7.57 8.19 -13.85
C ALA A 236 -7.47 9.29 -12.79
N ILE A 237 -7.09 10.51 -13.18
CA ILE A 237 -7.04 11.67 -12.30
C ILE A 237 -8.44 12.00 -11.74
N ALA A 238 -9.47 11.99 -12.58
CA ALA A 238 -10.85 12.22 -12.13
C ALA A 238 -11.31 11.17 -11.12
N LEU A 239 -10.95 9.89 -11.32
CA LEU A 239 -11.27 8.81 -10.36
C LEU A 239 -10.52 8.97 -9.04
N LEU A 240 -9.25 9.42 -9.07
CA LEU A 240 -8.50 9.74 -7.84
C LEU A 240 -9.21 10.85 -7.05
N HIS A 241 -9.59 11.94 -7.69
CA HIS A 241 -10.33 13.02 -7.04
C HIS A 241 -11.68 12.56 -6.49
N ALA A 242 -12.43 11.75 -7.23
CA ALA A 242 -13.70 11.18 -6.77
C ALA A 242 -13.54 10.27 -5.53
N ALA A 243 -12.36 9.67 -5.36
CA ALA A 243 -11.99 8.87 -4.19
C ALA A 243 -11.36 9.70 -3.06
N ASN A 244 -11.35 11.03 -3.16
CA ASN A 244 -10.66 11.96 -2.24
C ASN A 244 -9.14 11.71 -2.13
N ILE A 245 -8.53 11.21 -3.21
CA ILE A 245 -7.08 10.99 -3.30
C ILE A 245 -6.49 12.11 -4.15
N LYS A 246 -5.58 12.89 -3.58
CA LYS A 246 -4.89 13.98 -4.30
C LYS A 246 -3.75 13.41 -5.15
N PRO A 247 -3.77 13.51 -6.49
CA PRO A 247 -2.61 13.19 -7.30
C PRO A 247 -1.51 14.23 -7.06
N LEU A 248 -0.32 13.79 -6.65
CA LEU A 248 0.86 14.66 -6.45
C LEU A 248 1.59 14.92 -7.76
N GLY A 249 1.52 13.98 -8.69
CA GLY A 249 2.21 14.08 -9.97
C GLY A 249 2.12 12.80 -10.78
N LEU A 250 2.82 12.83 -11.93
CA LEU A 250 2.92 11.71 -12.84
C LEU A 250 4.36 11.18 -12.85
N ALA A 251 4.52 9.87 -12.66
CA ALA A 251 5.78 9.19 -12.96
C ALA A 251 5.69 8.58 -14.36
N LEU A 252 6.56 9.01 -15.27
CA LEU A 252 6.55 8.57 -16.65
C LEU A 252 7.50 7.38 -16.84
N THR A 253 7.01 6.28 -17.39
CA THR A 253 7.81 5.09 -17.71
C THR A 253 7.94 4.90 -19.22
N CYS A 254 9.13 4.46 -19.68
CA CYS A 254 9.47 4.38 -21.11
C CYS A 254 9.48 2.95 -21.66
N ARG A 255 8.93 1.94 -21.00
CA ARG A 255 8.96 0.56 -21.49
C ARG A 255 7.64 0.05 -21.97
#